data_066d6b12e7f3e7b12e24167572fcdc37
#
_entry.id   066d6b12e7f3e7b12e24167572fcdc37
#
_cell.length_a   1.000
_cell.length_b   1.000
_cell.length_c   1.000
_cell.angle_alpha   90.00
_cell.angle_beta   90.00
_cell.angle_gamma   90.00
#
_symmetry.space_group_name_H-M   'P 1'
#
loop_
_entity.id
_entity.type
_entity.pdbx_description
1 polymer ?
#
loop_
_entity_poly.entity_id
_entity_poly.type
_entity_poly.pdbx_seq_one_letter_code
_entity_poly.pdbx_strand_id
1 'polypeptide(L)'
;LKEMTLSSIALNLFDRDGDTSVVLDILALKLQEKYHLTDIVITHFNGEYMVNNLLYCWKTWEKKDGWDGMVHCSEKQYQHFVETQEMQQILTSGESILKEPLIQPFASGRNDIVFHMTDNGQYSGSIVFRDIDQDVLEKKEECKCLEEISAIIQNRLNLERHDLSAKAKSDFLARMSHEIRTPMNGIIGMTEIALKDGQTEERRIDCLRKIEYSSEYLLGLINDILDMSKIESGKMRLIEEKCNLMEMIQGLRPLLEAKLNENNIQYIADIQLKNHWFMADSLRLNQVLVNLLGNALKYSRPDGHVWLTVRETEEEKGFSNLYFQVRDDGIGIAPEKQQLIFRQFEQADNSENARKQGTGLGLAISRRIVRMMDSDIKLESEPGKGSSFSFNVKLQPVSGEKTTVTSQPEEISFPGKRILVVEDNELNMEIICTILEGYKILTEQAVNGKEAVYQMEKTAPGYYDMILMDIMMPEMDGLEAARAIRAMEREDCKTIPIYAMSANAFDEDVKRSLASGMNGHLSKPVNLQVLEKTLQKVLG
;
A
#
# COMPACT_ATOMS: atom_id res chain seq x y z
N LEU A 1 -24.42 -27.56 -46.99
CA LEU A 1 -24.01 -26.54 -46.04
C LEU A 1 -24.09 -27.17 -44.65
N LYS A 2 -22.93 -27.46 -44.02
CA LYS A 2 -22.89 -27.90 -42.62
C LYS A 2 -23.57 -26.80 -41.80
N GLU A 3 -24.65 -27.12 -41.08
CA GLU A 3 -25.19 -26.24 -40.06
C GLU A 3 -24.07 -25.92 -39.08
N MET A 4 -23.68 -24.66 -39.00
CA MET A 4 -22.71 -24.22 -37.99
C MET A 4 -23.35 -24.39 -36.61
N THR A 5 -22.68 -25.10 -35.73
CA THR A 5 -23.13 -25.22 -34.33
C THR A 5 -23.06 -23.85 -33.66
N LEU A 6 -23.87 -23.61 -32.62
CA LEU A 6 -23.85 -22.37 -31.86
C LEU A 6 -22.46 -22.09 -31.25
N SER A 7 -21.76 -23.15 -30.82
CA SER A 7 -20.37 -23.04 -30.35
C SER A 7 -19.44 -22.53 -31.46
N SER A 8 -19.61 -22.99 -32.71
CA SER A 8 -18.83 -22.48 -33.86
C SER A 8 -19.17 -21.02 -34.19
N ILE A 9 -20.42 -20.62 -34.02
CA ILE A 9 -20.87 -19.23 -34.21
C ILE A 9 -20.25 -18.37 -33.11
N ALA A 10 -20.30 -18.79 -31.86
CA ALA A 10 -19.69 -18.06 -30.72
C ALA A 10 -18.18 -17.88 -30.94
N LEU A 11 -17.48 -18.94 -31.35
CA LEU A 11 -16.04 -18.89 -31.61
C LEU A 11 -15.70 -17.89 -32.72
N ASN A 12 -16.44 -17.90 -33.83
CA ASN A 12 -16.25 -16.94 -34.93
C ASN A 12 -16.59 -15.51 -34.59
N LEU A 13 -17.53 -15.29 -33.68
CA LEU A 13 -17.90 -13.94 -33.23
C LEU A 13 -16.80 -13.35 -32.33
N PHE A 14 -16.24 -14.13 -31.42
CA PHE A 14 -15.18 -13.70 -30.50
C PHE A 14 -13.77 -13.66 -31.15
N ASP A 15 -13.60 -14.28 -32.32
CA ASP A 15 -12.33 -14.23 -33.08
C ASP A 15 -12.15 -12.90 -33.86
N ARG A 16 -13.16 -12.05 -33.88
CA ARG A 16 -13.13 -10.73 -34.53
C ARG A 16 -12.75 -9.65 -33.51
N ASP A 17 -11.94 -8.69 -33.96
CA ASP A 17 -11.66 -7.46 -33.20
C ASP A 17 -12.95 -6.63 -33.09
N GLY A 18 -13.69 -6.81 -32.00
CA GLY A 18 -14.95 -6.11 -31.73
C GLY A 18 -15.17 -5.90 -30.24
N ASP A 19 -16.03 -4.95 -29.92
CA ASP A 19 -16.48 -4.74 -28.53
C ASP A 19 -17.21 -6.00 -28.04
N THR A 20 -16.73 -6.59 -26.96
CA THR A 20 -17.27 -7.84 -26.38
C THR A 20 -18.75 -7.69 -26.01
N SER A 21 -19.22 -6.52 -25.64
CA SER A 21 -20.64 -6.28 -25.34
C SER A 21 -21.52 -6.47 -26.57
N VAL A 22 -21.11 -5.97 -27.72
CA VAL A 22 -21.82 -6.12 -29.01
C VAL A 22 -21.83 -7.59 -29.46
N VAL A 23 -20.70 -8.29 -29.25
CA VAL A 23 -20.60 -9.72 -29.57
C VAL A 23 -21.52 -10.54 -28.70
N LEU A 24 -21.59 -10.21 -27.39
CA LEU A 24 -22.51 -10.84 -26.45
C LEU A 24 -23.97 -10.61 -26.82
N ASP A 25 -24.34 -9.40 -27.27
CA ASP A 25 -25.71 -9.09 -27.73
C ASP A 25 -26.11 -9.95 -28.92
N ILE A 26 -25.23 -10.11 -29.90
CA ILE A 26 -25.47 -10.96 -31.09
C ILE A 26 -25.61 -12.42 -30.67
N LEU A 27 -24.74 -12.89 -29.76
CA LEU A 27 -24.78 -14.26 -29.25
C LEU A 27 -26.06 -14.51 -28.46
N ALA A 28 -26.47 -13.57 -27.61
CA ALA A 28 -27.70 -13.66 -26.81
C ALA A 28 -28.95 -13.77 -27.70
N LEU A 29 -29.03 -13.02 -28.80
CA LEU A 29 -30.11 -13.15 -29.79
C LEU A 29 -30.17 -14.55 -30.38
N LYS A 30 -29.03 -15.12 -30.74
CA LYS A 30 -28.95 -16.48 -31.29
C LYS A 30 -29.35 -17.56 -30.29
N LEU A 31 -28.94 -17.39 -29.03
CA LEU A 31 -29.31 -18.30 -27.95
C LEU A 31 -30.80 -18.20 -27.62
N GLN A 32 -31.38 -16.99 -27.66
CA GLN A 32 -32.82 -16.81 -27.50
C GLN A 32 -33.62 -17.51 -28.62
N GLU A 33 -33.20 -17.37 -29.86
CA GLU A 33 -33.86 -18.05 -30.98
C GLU A 33 -33.92 -19.57 -30.80
N LYS A 34 -32.89 -20.20 -30.21
CA LYS A 34 -32.78 -21.65 -30.06
C LYS A 34 -33.32 -22.17 -28.73
N TYR A 35 -33.06 -21.50 -27.62
CA TYR A 35 -33.30 -21.97 -26.25
C TYR A 35 -34.43 -21.23 -25.52
N HIS A 36 -35.04 -20.27 -26.19
CA HIS A 36 -36.12 -19.42 -25.65
C HIS A 36 -35.80 -18.74 -24.31
N LEU A 37 -34.48 -18.60 -23.98
CA LEU A 37 -34.07 -17.93 -22.76
C LEU A 37 -34.52 -16.47 -22.72
N THR A 38 -34.73 -15.95 -21.52
CA THR A 38 -35.18 -14.56 -21.33
C THR A 38 -34.02 -13.59 -21.26
N ASP A 39 -32.89 -14.01 -20.71
CA ASP A 39 -31.74 -13.13 -20.49
C ASP A 39 -30.42 -13.92 -20.31
N ILE A 40 -29.29 -13.22 -20.49
CA ILE A 40 -27.96 -13.67 -20.13
C ILE A 40 -27.36 -12.66 -19.18
N VAL A 41 -26.93 -13.10 -18.02
CA VAL A 41 -26.29 -12.28 -17.01
C VAL A 41 -24.88 -12.79 -16.77
N ILE A 42 -23.91 -11.90 -16.81
CA ILE A 42 -22.51 -12.22 -16.51
C ILE A 42 -22.09 -11.37 -15.31
N THR A 43 -21.56 -12.03 -14.30
CA THR A 43 -21.04 -11.38 -13.11
C THR A 43 -19.53 -11.49 -13.06
N HIS A 44 -18.90 -10.56 -12.34
CA HIS A 44 -17.48 -10.59 -12.05
C HIS A 44 -17.26 -10.49 -10.54
N PHE A 45 -16.56 -11.47 -9.99
CA PHE A 45 -16.15 -11.47 -8.59
C PHE A 45 -14.80 -10.77 -8.44
N ASN A 46 -14.79 -9.74 -7.61
CA ASN A 46 -13.58 -9.06 -7.18
C ASN A 46 -13.20 -9.53 -5.78
N GLY A 47 -12.20 -10.40 -5.66
CA GLY A 47 -11.75 -10.96 -4.39
C GLY A 47 -11.12 -9.91 -3.45
N GLU A 48 -10.56 -8.84 -3.98
CA GLU A 48 -10.01 -7.75 -3.17
C GLU A 48 -11.11 -7.01 -2.38
N TYR A 49 -12.26 -6.84 -3.01
CA TYR A 49 -13.41 -6.14 -2.41
C TYR A 49 -14.48 -7.08 -1.89
N MET A 50 -14.31 -8.40 -2.06
CA MET A 50 -15.30 -9.42 -1.72
C MET A 50 -16.69 -9.11 -2.29
N VAL A 51 -16.72 -8.69 -3.54
CA VAL A 51 -17.93 -8.22 -4.24
C VAL A 51 -18.11 -8.95 -5.55
N ASN A 52 -19.31 -9.48 -5.78
CA ASN A 52 -19.73 -9.98 -7.07
C ASN A 52 -20.53 -8.90 -7.81
N ASN A 53 -19.99 -8.38 -8.89
CA ASN A 53 -20.56 -7.26 -9.64
C ASN A 53 -21.25 -7.75 -10.91
N LEU A 54 -22.34 -7.09 -11.30
CA LEU A 54 -22.93 -7.25 -12.62
C LEU A 54 -21.95 -6.70 -13.67
N LEU A 55 -21.45 -7.57 -14.55
CA LEU A 55 -20.57 -7.20 -15.66
C LEU A 55 -21.36 -6.94 -16.95
N TYR A 56 -22.34 -7.81 -17.25
CA TYR A 56 -23.15 -7.74 -18.46
C TYR A 56 -24.56 -8.28 -18.18
N CYS A 57 -25.57 -7.64 -18.78
CA CYS A 57 -26.95 -8.10 -18.84
C CYS A 57 -27.51 -7.76 -20.21
N TRP A 58 -28.02 -8.77 -20.94
CA TRP A 58 -28.50 -8.57 -22.32
C TRP A 58 -29.77 -7.72 -22.40
N LYS A 59 -30.74 -7.98 -21.52
CA LYS A 59 -31.93 -7.12 -21.37
C LYS A 59 -31.76 -6.21 -20.18
N THR A 60 -32.34 -5.02 -20.30
CA THR A 60 -32.23 -4.01 -19.25
C THR A 60 -32.63 -4.58 -17.91
N TRP A 61 -31.67 -4.67 -16.99
CA TRP A 61 -31.93 -5.05 -15.61
C TRP A 61 -32.83 -4.00 -15.00
N GLU A 62 -34.10 -4.34 -14.75
CA GLU A 62 -34.95 -3.47 -13.95
C GLU A 62 -34.38 -3.42 -12.54
N LYS A 63 -33.82 -2.25 -12.17
CA LYS A 63 -33.34 -2.00 -10.81
C LYS A 63 -34.49 -2.22 -9.84
N LYS A 64 -34.49 -3.34 -9.15
CA LYS A 64 -35.35 -3.54 -8.00
C LYS A 64 -34.86 -2.64 -6.88
N ASP A 65 -35.67 -1.64 -6.50
CA ASP A 65 -35.53 -0.82 -5.30
C ASP A 65 -34.13 -0.26 -4.99
N GLY A 66 -33.46 0.33 -5.99
CA GLY A 66 -32.18 1.03 -5.76
C GLY A 66 -30.95 0.15 -5.67
N TRP A 67 -31.06 -1.16 -5.97
CA TRP A 67 -29.90 -2.07 -6.00
C TRP A 67 -28.91 -1.67 -7.11
N ASP A 68 -27.63 -1.60 -6.76
CA ASP A 68 -26.53 -1.12 -7.60
C ASP A 68 -25.87 -2.19 -8.50
N GLY A 69 -26.39 -3.43 -8.46
CA GLY A 69 -25.79 -4.56 -9.21
C GLY A 69 -24.60 -5.19 -8.52
N MET A 70 -24.40 -4.91 -7.23
CA MET A 70 -23.29 -5.43 -6.43
C MET A 70 -23.81 -6.36 -5.32
N VAL A 71 -23.08 -7.45 -5.10
CA VAL A 71 -23.33 -8.39 -3.98
C VAL A 71 -22.06 -8.48 -3.15
N HIS A 72 -22.12 -7.97 -1.93
CA HIS A 72 -21.04 -8.08 -0.96
C HIS A 72 -21.12 -9.41 -0.21
N CYS A 73 -19.97 -10.03 0.01
CA CYS A 73 -19.88 -11.21 0.87
C CYS A 73 -18.73 -11.08 1.87
N SER A 74 -18.84 -11.80 2.99
CA SER A 74 -17.73 -11.95 3.93
C SER A 74 -16.76 -13.04 3.44
N GLU A 75 -15.51 -13.00 3.93
CA GLU A 75 -14.52 -14.06 3.66
C GLU A 75 -15.05 -15.45 3.98
N LYS A 76 -15.78 -15.62 5.10
CA LYS A 76 -16.40 -16.89 5.49
C LYS A 76 -17.46 -17.37 4.50
N GLN A 77 -18.27 -16.47 3.95
CA GLN A 77 -19.27 -16.81 2.94
C GLN A 77 -18.58 -17.21 1.63
N TYR A 78 -17.53 -16.51 1.24
CA TYR A 78 -16.75 -16.86 0.06
C TYR A 78 -16.07 -18.22 0.19
N GLN A 79 -15.39 -18.50 1.30
CA GLN A 79 -14.75 -19.80 1.54
C GLN A 79 -15.77 -20.92 1.54
N HIS A 80 -16.90 -20.75 2.20
CA HIS A 80 -18.00 -21.73 2.19
C HIS A 80 -18.52 -21.97 0.76
N PHE A 81 -18.69 -20.91 -0.03
CA PHE A 81 -19.12 -21.01 -1.44
C PHE A 81 -18.12 -21.80 -2.27
N VAL A 82 -16.82 -21.53 -2.15
CA VAL A 82 -15.76 -22.24 -2.90
C VAL A 82 -15.66 -23.71 -2.48
N GLU A 83 -15.82 -24.03 -1.20
CA GLU A 83 -15.76 -25.40 -0.67
C GLU A 83 -16.97 -26.26 -1.06
N THR A 84 -18.16 -25.64 -1.19
CA THR A 84 -19.42 -26.36 -1.43
C THR A 84 -19.78 -26.50 -2.91
N GLN A 85 -19.16 -25.70 -3.79
CA GLN A 85 -19.44 -25.71 -5.22
C GLN A 85 -18.37 -26.49 -5.98
N GLU A 86 -18.80 -27.50 -6.75
CA GLU A 86 -17.98 -27.97 -7.86
C GLU A 86 -17.95 -26.87 -8.91
N MET A 87 -16.80 -26.28 -9.16
CA MET A 87 -16.59 -25.10 -10.00
C MET A 87 -17.11 -25.23 -11.45
N GLN A 88 -17.62 -26.40 -11.82
CA GLN A 88 -18.18 -26.73 -13.13
C GLN A 88 -19.62 -27.26 -13.07
N GLN A 89 -20.30 -27.15 -11.94
CA GLN A 89 -21.68 -27.66 -11.83
C GLN A 89 -22.66 -26.79 -12.62
N ILE A 90 -23.48 -27.47 -13.43
CA ILE A 90 -24.69 -26.92 -14.02
C ILE A 90 -25.76 -26.97 -12.93
N LEU A 91 -26.10 -25.85 -12.33
CA LEU A 91 -27.18 -25.75 -11.35
C LEU A 91 -28.51 -25.64 -12.08
N THR A 92 -29.26 -26.75 -12.12
CA THR A 92 -30.52 -26.88 -12.85
C THR A 92 -31.73 -26.89 -11.93
N SER A 93 -31.90 -25.96 -11.05
CA SER A 93 -33.23 -25.68 -10.46
C SER A 93 -33.22 -24.45 -9.58
N GLY A 94 -34.32 -23.71 -9.56
CA GLY A 94 -34.48 -22.49 -8.79
C GLY A 94 -34.17 -22.63 -7.29
N GLU A 95 -34.39 -23.81 -6.68
CA GLU A 95 -34.14 -24.03 -5.25
C GLU A 95 -32.66 -24.06 -4.86
N SER A 96 -31.78 -24.57 -5.74
CA SER A 96 -30.33 -24.63 -5.45
C SER A 96 -29.68 -23.26 -5.57
N ILE A 97 -30.03 -22.48 -6.59
CA ILE A 97 -29.51 -21.14 -6.86
C ILE A 97 -29.96 -20.14 -5.77
N LEU A 98 -31.19 -20.29 -5.28
CA LEU A 98 -31.75 -19.43 -4.23
C LEU A 98 -31.03 -19.52 -2.88
N LYS A 99 -30.20 -20.55 -2.67
CA LYS A 99 -29.39 -20.72 -1.46
C LYS A 99 -27.99 -20.11 -1.55
N GLU A 100 -27.58 -19.67 -2.74
CA GLU A 100 -26.24 -19.13 -2.98
C GLU A 100 -26.24 -17.60 -2.95
N PRO A 101 -25.79 -16.96 -1.86
CA PRO A 101 -25.89 -15.50 -1.68
C PRO A 101 -25.21 -14.69 -2.79
N LEU A 102 -24.13 -15.21 -3.38
CA LEU A 102 -23.36 -14.51 -4.42
C LEU A 102 -24.07 -14.50 -5.79
N ILE A 103 -24.98 -15.42 -6.04
CA ILE A 103 -25.61 -15.63 -7.35
C ILE A 103 -27.11 -15.35 -7.31
N GLN A 104 -27.74 -15.60 -6.16
CA GLN A 104 -29.18 -15.42 -5.98
C GLN A 104 -29.76 -14.13 -6.55
N PRO A 105 -29.15 -12.96 -6.34
CA PRO A 105 -29.70 -11.71 -6.88
C PRO A 105 -29.67 -11.63 -8.41
N PHE A 106 -28.84 -12.44 -9.06
CA PHE A 106 -28.67 -12.46 -10.51
C PHE A 106 -29.51 -13.52 -11.21
N ALA A 107 -30.13 -14.42 -10.46
CA ALA A 107 -30.97 -15.51 -10.98
C ALA A 107 -32.43 -15.08 -11.12
N SER A 108 -33.19 -15.72 -12.03
CA SER A 108 -34.63 -15.51 -12.19
C SER A 108 -35.45 -16.23 -11.10
N GLY A 109 -34.88 -17.29 -10.54
CA GLY A 109 -35.54 -18.19 -9.62
C GLY A 109 -36.41 -19.25 -10.30
N ARG A 110 -36.28 -19.42 -11.62
CA ARG A 110 -36.98 -20.43 -12.41
C ARG A 110 -35.98 -21.42 -13.02
N ASN A 111 -36.08 -21.70 -14.31
CA ASN A 111 -35.20 -22.62 -15.03
C ASN A 111 -33.91 -21.90 -15.46
N ASP A 112 -32.99 -21.69 -14.54
CA ASP A 112 -31.71 -21.05 -14.81
C ASP A 112 -30.58 -22.08 -14.88
N ILE A 113 -29.60 -21.82 -15.75
CA ILE A 113 -28.33 -22.55 -15.76
C ILE A 113 -27.22 -21.57 -15.38
N VAL A 114 -26.38 -21.97 -14.42
CA VAL A 114 -25.24 -21.17 -13.96
C VAL A 114 -23.94 -21.91 -14.26
N PHE A 115 -23.01 -21.21 -14.90
CA PHE A 115 -21.63 -21.64 -15.09
C PHE A 115 -20.71 -20.74 -14.32
N HIS A 116 -19.93 -21.32 -13.40
CA HIS A 116 -18.92 -20.58 -12.65
C HIS A 116 -17.68 -20.37 -13.48
N MET A 117 -17.21 -19.14 -13.53
CA MET A 117 -15.97 -18.76 -14.20
C MET A 117 -14.80 -18.84 -13.23
N THR A 118 -13.65 -19.25 -13.74
CA THR A 118 -12.40 -19.30 -12.98
C THR A 118 -11.29 -18.55 -13.69
N ASP A 119 -10.40 -17.94 -12.91
CA ASP A 119 -9.14 -17.41 -13.39
C ASP A 119 -8.02 -17.95 -12.49
N ASN A 120 -7.02 -18.61 -13.09
CA ASN A 120 -5.95 -19.31 -12.36
C ASN A 120 -6.45 -20.26 -11.26
N GLY A 121 -7.58 -20.92 -11.48
CA GLY A 121 -8.19 -21.86 -10.51
C GLY A 121 -8.98 -21.20 -9.37
N GLN A 122 -9.11 -19.89 -9.36
CA GLN A 122 -9.94 -19.15 -8.40
C GLN A 122 -11.25 -18.70 -9.03
N TYR A 123 -12.32 -18.62 -8.23
CA TYR A 123 -13.61 -18.13 -8.70
C TYR A 123 -13.50 -16.66 -9.15
N SER A 124 -13.94 -16.39 -10.37
CA SER A 124 -13.85 -15.05 -10.98
C SER A 124 -15.19 -14.45 -11.38
N GLY A 125 -16.28 -15.18 -11.19
CA GLY A 125 -17.63 -14.75 -11.53
C GLY A 125 -18.51 -15.89 -12.03
N SER A 126 -19.66 -15.54 -12.61
CA SER A 126 -20.61 -16.52 -13.13
C SER A 126 -21.30 -16.03 -14.41
N ILE A 127 -21.67 -16.97 -15.27
CA ILE A 127 -22.54 -16.75 -16.41
C ILE A 127 -23.88 -17.42 -16.08
N VAL A 128 -24.96 -16.66 -16.12
CA VAL A 128 -26.32 -17.12 -15.80
C VAL A 128 -27.18 -17.02 -17.07
N PHE A 129 -27.66 -18.16 -17.56
CA PHE A 129 -28.67 -18.21 -18.61
C PHE A 129 -30.03 -18.35 -17.93
N ARG A 130 -30.92 -17.37 -18.12
CA ARG A 130 -32.16 -17.22 -17.36
C ARG A 130 -33.39 -17.71 -18.10
N ASP A 131 -34.27 -18.41 -17.37
CA ASP A 131 -35.58 -18.88 -17.86
C ASP A 131 -35.46 -19.71 -19.16
N ILE A 132 -34.60 -20.74 -19.18
CA ILE A 132 -34.45 -21.65 -20.33
C ILE A 132 -35.63 -22.63 -20.34
N ASP A 133 -36.04 -23.04 -21.53
CA ASP A 133 -37.05 -24.09 -21.69
C ASP A 133 -36.65 -25.40 -20.98
N GLN A 134 -37.56 -25.97 -20.21
CA GLN A 134 -37.31 -27.19 -19.45
C GLN A 134 -36.83 -28.35 -20.34
N ASP A 135 -37.35 -28.49 -21.56
CA ASP A 135 -36.95 -29.47 -22.53
C ASP A 135 -35.46 -29.40 -22.92
N VAL A 136 -34.84 -28.23 -22.79
CA VAL A 136 -33.42 -28.01 -23.05
C VAL A 136 -32.59 -28.53 -21.86
N LEU A 137 -33.06 -28.32 -20.63
CA LEU A 137 -32.39 -28.76 -19.40
C LEU A 137 -32.32 -30.31 -19.32
N GLU A 138 -33.29 -31.01 -19.91
CA GLU A 138 -33.34 -32.47 -19.93
C GLU A 138 -32.42 -33.09 -21.01
N LYS A 139 -31.94 -32.27 -21.97
CA LYS A 139 -31.08 -32.74 -23.07
C LYS A 139 -29.60 -32.49 -22.77
N LYS A 140 -28.89 -33.55 -22.43
CA LYS A 140 -27.46 -33.49 -22.09
C LYS A 140 -26.58 -32.83 -23.18
N GLU A 141 -26.92 -32.99 -24.46
CA GLU A 141 -26.20 -32.41 -25.60
C GLU A 141 -26.35 -30.88 -25.64
N GLU A 142 -27.54 -30.36 -25.32
CA GLU A 142 -27.81 -28.92 -25.31
C GLU A 142 -27.15 -28.24 -24.09
N CYS A 143 -27.17 -28.88 -22.93
CA CYS A 143 -26.44 -28.38 -21.74
C CYS A 143 -24.93 -28.35 -22.04
N LYS A 144 -24.37 -29.35 -22.73
CA LYS A 144 -22.97 -29.34 -23.12
C LYS A 144 -22.65 -28.23 -24.13
N CYS A 145 -23.57 -27.91 -25.03
CA CYS A 145 -23.39 -26.78 -25.96
C CYS A 145 -23.33 -25.44 -25.20
N LEU A 146 -24.17 -25.24 -24.17
CA LEU A 146 -24.13 -24.04 -23.32
C LEU A 146 -22.86 -23.97 -22.47
N GLU A 147 -22.35 -25.11 -21.99
CA GLU A 147 -21.07 -25.20 -21.30
C GLU A 147 -19.91 -24.78 -22.23
N GLU A 148 -19.86 -25.26 -23.46
CA GLU A 148 -18.85 -24.86 -24.45
C GLU A 148 -18.92 -23.36 -24.76
N ILE A 149 -20.12 -22.80 -24.90
CA ILE A 149 -20.33 -21.36 -25.11
C ILE A 149 -19.85 -20.56 -23.90
N SER A 150 -20.18 -21.02 -22.69
CA SER A 150 -19.71 -20.37 -21.44
C SER A 150 -18.18 -20.37 -21.34
N ALA A 151 -17.53 -21.46 -21.72
CA ALA A 151 -16.07 -21.53 -21.76
C ALA A 151 -15.46 -20.56 -22.78
N ILE A 152 -16.09 -20.37 -23.95
CA ILE A 152 -15.65 -19.39 -24.96
C ILE A 152 -15.80 -17.96 -24.41
N ILE A 153 -16.93 -17.64 -23.80
CA ILE A 153 -17.17 -16.33 -23.16
C ILE A 153 -16.13 -16.07 -22.07
N GLN A 154 -15.92 -17.05 -21.17
CA GLN A 154 -14.96 -16.95 -20.09
C GLN A 154 -13.54 -16.68 -20.62
N ASN A 155 -13.10 -17.43 -21.63
CA ASN A 155 -11.78 -17.25 -22.24
C ASN A 155 -11.60 -15.84 -22.81
N ARG A 156 -12.61 -15.31 -23.50
CA ARG A 156 -12.57 -13.95 -24.04
C ARG A 156 -12.48 -12.90 -22.94
N LEU A 157 -13.32 -13.00 -21.92
CA LEU A 157 -13.30 -12.08 -20.78
C LEU A 157 -11.98 -12.11 -20.00
N ASN A 158 -11.39 -13.29 -19.85
CA ASN A 158 -10.08 -13.45 -19.22
C ASN A 158 -8.97 -12.80 -20.07
N LEU A 159 -8.96 -13.01 -21.39
CA LEU A 159 -8.00 -12.38 -22.31
C LEU A 159 -8.09 -10.84 -22.22
N GLU A 160 -9.29 -10.27 -22.33
CA GLU A 160 -9.47 -8.82 -22.21
C GLU A 160 -8.98 -8.26 -20.87
N ARG A 161 -9.23 -9.00 -19.80
CA ARG A 161 -8.77 -8.62 -18.46
C ARG A 161 -7.26 -8.64 -18.36
N HIS A 162 -6.62 -9.68 -18.90
CA HIS A 162 -5.16 -9.77 -18.95
C HIS A 162 -4.54 -8.65 -19.79
N ASP A 163 -5.14 -8.33 -20.95
CA ASP A 163 -4.67 -7.25 -21.81
C ASP A 163 -4.82 -5.88 -21.12
N LEU A 164 -5.95 -5.62 -20.48
CA LEU A 164 -6.16 -4.39 -19.70
C LEU A 164 -5.16 -4.29 -18.55
N SER A 165 -4.91 -5.39 -17.83
CA SER A 165 -3.93 -5.44 -16.75
C SER A 165 -2.51 -5.21 -17.27
N ALA A 166 -2.12 -5.85 -18.37
CA ALA A 166 -0.81 -5.67 -19.00
C ALA A 166 -0.60 -4.22 -19.48
N LYS A 167 -1.63 -3.63 -20.09
CA LYS A 167 -1.61 -2.23 -20.53
C LYS A 167 -1.49 -1.28 -19.33
N ALA A 168 -2.29 -1.48 -18.28
CA ALA A 168 -2.20 -0.68 -17.06
C ALA A 168 -0.81 -0.76 -16.42
N LYS A 169 -0.20 -1.96 -16.39
CA LYS A 169 1.17 -2.16 -15.91
C LYS A 169 2.22 -1.46 -16.78
N SER A 170 2.05 -1.49 -18.11
CA SER A 170 2.94 -0.79 -19.04
C SER A 170 2.85 0.73 -18.87
N ASP A 171 1.62 1.27 -18.79
CA ASP A 171 1.35 2.69 -18.57
C ASP A 171 1.89 3.15 -17.20
N PHE A 172 1.84 2.27 -16.19
CA PHE A 172 2.46 2.49 -14.89
C PHE A 172 3.98 2.65 -15.00
N LEU A 173 4.66 1.68 -15.60
CA LEU A 173 6.13 1.72 -15.75
C LEU A 173 6.59 2.96 -16.53
N ALA A 174 5.85 3.36 -17.56
CA ALA A 174 6.14 4.56 -18.33
C ALA A 174 6.01 5.83 -17.47
N ARG A 175 4.92 5.95 -16.69
CA ARG A 175 4.72 7.09 -15.77
C ARG A 175 5.77 7.12 -14.66
N MET A 176 6.08 5.97 -14.04
CA MET A 176 7.12 5.88 -13.01
C MET A 176 8.49 6.30 -13.53
N SER A 177 8.84 5.89 -14.75
CA SER A 177 10.08 6.31 -15.39
C SER A 177 10.15 7.84 -15.55
N HIS A 178 9.02 8.48 -15.87
CA HIS A 178 8.95 9.94 -15.98
C HIS A 178 9.06 10.62 -14.61
N GLU A 179 8.30 10.13 -13.63
CA GLU A 179 8.28 10.66 -12.25
C GLU A 179 9.64 10.52 -11.54
N ILE A 180 10.40 9.47 -11.82
CA ILE A 180 11.78 9.28 -11.33
C ILE A 180 12.75 10.21 -12.06
N ARG A 181 12.62 10.37 -13.37
CA ARG A 181 13.54 11.16 -14.18
C ARG A 181 13.50 12.65 -13.82
N THR A 182 12.34 13.20 -13.52
CA THR A 182 12.16 14.63 -13.22
C THR A 182 12.97 15.08 -12.00
N PRO A 183 12.82 14.50 -10.80
CA PRO A 183 13.63 14.87 -9.63
C PRO A 183 15.12 14.54 -9.84
N MET A 184 15.45 13.43 -10.51
CA MET A 184 16.82 13.08 -10.80
C MET A 184 17.51 14.13 -11.68
N ASN A 185 16.86 14.62 -12.74
CA ASN A 185 17.37 15.71 -13.56
C ASN A 185 17.46 17.02 -12.76
N GLY A 186 16.55 17.24 -11.81
CA GLY A 186 16.61 18.36 -10.88
C GLY A 186 17.85 18.32 -10.00
N ILE A 187 18.14 17.15 -9.40
CA ILE A 187 19.35 16.92 -8.59
C ILE A 187 20.61 17.20 -9.42
N ILE A 188 20.73 16.55 -10.58
CA ILE A 188 21.91 16.70 -11.48
C ILE A 188 22.08 18.16 -11.89
N GLY A 189 21.02 18.81 -12.39
CA GLY A 189 21.10 20.19 -12.86
C GLY A 189 21.43 21.21 -11.76
N MET A 190 20.86 21.05 -10.55
CA MET A 190 21.18 21.92 -9.42
C MET A 190 22.59 21.68 -8.90
N THR A 191 23.08 20.44 -8.93
CA THR A 191 24.47 20.11 -8.60
C THR A 191 25.44 20.78 -9.58
N GLU A 192 25.19 20.68 -10.89
CA GLU A 192 26.00 21.34 -11.91
C GLU A 192 26.04 22.88 -11.74
N ILE A 193 24.87 23.48 -11.36
CA ILE A 193 24.79 24.91 -11.10
C ILE A 193 25.60 25.29 -9.86
N ALA A 194 25.46 24.50 -8.76
CA ALA A 194 26.17 24.77 -7.51
C ALA A 194 27.71 24.68 -7.63
N LEU A 195 28.18 23.79 -8.50
CA LEU A 195 29.59 23.55 -8.75
C LEU A 195 30.26 24.60 -9.70
N LYS A 196 29.47 25.43 -10.40
CA LYS A 196 30.04 26.46 -11.30
C LYS A 196 30.76 27.54 -10.49
N ASP A 197 31.94 27.94 -11.00
CA ASP A 197 32.73 29.07 -10.46
C ASP A 197 31.93 30.38 -10.49
N GLY A 198 32.15 31.23 -9.49
CA GLY A 198 31.53 32.55 -9.40
C GLY A 198 30.09 32.58 -8.86
N GLN A 199 29.56 31.48 -8.37
CA GLN A 199 28.25 31.47 -7.69
C GLN A 199 28.35 32.10 -6.31
N THR A 200 27.30 32.87 -5.94
CA THR A 200 27.15 33.38 -4.57
C THR A 200 26.81 32.26 -3.59
N GLU A 201 27.17 32.43 -2.34
CA GLU A 201 26.84 31.46 -1.28
C GLU A 201 25.32 31.26 -1.15
N GLU A 202 24.53 32.32 -1.24
CA GLU A 202 23.07 32.24 -1.26
C GLU A 202 22.55 31.34 -2.39
N ARG A 203 23.16 31.47 -3.59
CA ARG A 203 22.76 30.65 -4.74
C ARG A 203 23.13 29.18 -4.57
N ARG A 204 24.30 28.90 -3.97
CA ARG A 204 24.69 27.51 -3.63
C ARG A 204 23.74 26.89 -2.64
N ILE A 205 23.39 27.61 -1.56
CA ILE A 205 22.42 27.16 -0.55
C ILE A 205 21.05 26.91 -1.18
N ASP A 206 20.56 27.77 -2.08
CA ASP A 206 19.31 27.56 -2.81
C ASP A 206 19.35 26.29 -3.68
N CYS A 207 20.46 26.02 -4.35
CA CYS A 207 20.66 24.78 -5.10
C CYS A 207 20.65 23.55 -4.20
N LEU A 208 21.36 23.58 -3.07
CA LEU A 208 21.40 22.46 -2.11
C LEU A 208 20.01 22.16 -1.54
N ARG A 209 19.22 23.17 -1.17
CA ARG A 209 17.83 22.98 -0.73
C ARG A 209 16.94 22.33 -1.79
N LYS A 210 17.14 22.69 -3.07
CA LYS A 210 16.40 22.07 -4.18
C LYS A 210 16.85 20.65 -4.45
N ILE A 211 18.12 20.34 -4.24
CA ILE A 211 18.66 18.97 -4.32
C ILE A 211 18.05 18.13 -3.20
N GLU A 212 18.09 18.63 -1.96
CA GLU A 212 17.48 17.98 -0.78
C GLU A 212 16.01 17.67 -1.04
N TYR A 213 15.21 18.67 -1.40
CA TYR A 213 13.79 18.49 -1.72
C TYR A 213 13.54 17.44 -2.82
N SER A 214 14.33 17.48 -3.90
CA SER A 214 14.20 16.52 -5.01
C SER A 214 14.59 15.10 -4.59
N SER A 215 15.57 14.96 -3.70
CA SER A 215 16.03 13.68 -3.16
C SER A 215 14.98 13.06 -2.22
N GLU A 216 14.40 13.86 -1.31
CA GLU A 216 13.31 13.43 -0.42
C GLU A 216 12.08 12.99 -1.22
N TYR A 217 11.71 13.76 -2.25
CA TYR A 217 10.61 13.41 -3.14
C TYR A 217 10.86 12.08 -3.86
N LEU A 218 12.06 11.87 -4.38
CA LEU A 218 12.45 10.62 -5.07
C LEU A 218 12.43 9.44 -4.12
N LEU A 219 12.92 9.61 -2.89
CA LEU A 219 12.89 8.57 -1.87
C LEU A 219 11.45 8.19 -1.48
N GLY A 220 10.58 9.20 -1.31
CA GLY A 220 9.16 8.98 -1.07
C GLY A 220 8.48 8.18 -2.18
N LEU A 221 8.76 8.52 -3.45
CA LEU A 221 8.25 7.80 -4.61
C LEU A 221 8.72 6.34 -4.66
N ILE A 222 10.01 6.08 -4.37
CA ILE A 222 10.56 4.72 -4.32
C ILE A 222 9.86 3.90 -3.21
N ASN A 223 9.67 4.50 -2.04
CA ASN A 223 8.99 3.84 -0.93
C ASN A 223 7.53 3.53 -1.26
N ASP A 224 6.81 4.44 -1.92
CA ASP A 224 5.44 4.21 -2.40
C ASP A 224 5.37 3.02 -3.37
N ILE A 225 6.32 2.92 -4.32
CA ILE A 225 6.41 1.80 -5.27
C ILE A 225 6.68 0.48 -4.55
N LEU A 226 7.62 0.47 -3.60
CA LEU A 226 7.95 -0.71 -2.81
C LEU A 226 6.77 -1.16 -1.93
N ASP A 227 6.08 -0.22 -1.28
CA ASP A 227 4.89 -0.53 -0.49
C ASP A 227 3.78 -1.10 -1.38
N MET A 228 3.57 -0.51 -2.56
CA MET A 228 2.60 -1.03 -3.53
C MET A 228 2.93 -2.45 -3.99
N SER A 229 4.19 -2.73 -4.32
CA SER A 229 4.65 -4.07 -4.70
C SER A 229 4.42 -5.11 -3.58
N LYS A 230 4.64 -4.72 -2.30
CA LYS A 230 4.38 -5.58 -1.16
C LYS A 230 2.89 -5.85 -0.95
N ILE A 231 2.06 -4.83 -1.16
CA ILE A 231 0.60 -4.93 -1.09
C ILE A 231 0.09 -5.91 -2.16
N GLU A 232 0.49 -5.72 -3.43
CA GLU A 232 0.07 -6.58 -4.55
C GLU A 232 0.51 -8.04 -4.38
N SER A 233 1.70 -8.26 -3.84
CA SER A 233 2.21 -9.63 -3.57
C SER A 233 1.66 -10.25 -2.29
N GLY A 234 0.78 -9.55 -1.55
CA GLY A 234 0.24 -10.02 -0.26
C GLY A 234 1.28 -10.17 0.85
N LYS A 235 2.47 -9.58 0.68
CA LYS A 235 3.58 -9.67 1.64
C LYS A 235 3.56 -8.58 2.70
N MET A 236 2.73 -7.55 2.53
CA MET A 236 2.58 -6.52 3.56
C MET A 236 1.83 -7.12 4.76
N ARG A 237 2.37 -6.93 5.97
CA ARG A 237 1.75 -7.33 7.23
C ARG A 237 1.77 -6.14 8.18
N LEU A 238 0.75 -6.04 9.03
CA LEU A 238 0.75 -5.06 10.13
C LEU A 238 1.57 -5.58 11.30
N ILE A 239 2.33 -4.69 11.90
CA ILE A 239 3.18 -4.97 13.06
C ILE A 239 2.60 -4.19 14.23
N GLU A 240 1.85 -4.88 15.09
CA GLU A 240 1.27 -4.25 16.27
C GLU A 240 2.30 -4.18 17.40
N GLU A 241 2.67 -2.96 17.77
CA GLU A 241 3.57 -2.67 18.87
C GLU A 241 2.90 -1.71 19.85
N LYS A 242 3.39 -1.71 21.10
CA LYS A 242 2.95 -0.75 22.10
C LYS A 242 3.38 0.66 21.69
N CYS A 243 2.45 1.52 21.36
CA CYS A 243 2.71 2.89 20.94
C CYS A 243 1.92 3.92 21.77
N ASN A 244 2.50 5.11 21.93
CA ASN A 244 1.81 6.27 22.48
C ASN A 244 1.16 7.06 21.34
N LEU A 245 -0.13 6.87 21.15
CA LEU A 245 -0.89 7.49 20.06
C LEU A 245 -0.93 9.01 20.18
N MET A 246 -0.97 9.54 21.42
CA MET A 246 -0.96 11.00 21.66
C MET A 246 0.35 11.62 21.19
N GLU A 247 1.49 11.02 21.52
CA GLU A 247 2.81 11.49 21.06
C GLU A 247 2.94 11.39 19.54
N MET A 248 2.49 10.29 18.94
CA MET A 248 2.49 10.11 17.50
C MET A 248 1.71 11.23 16.78
N ILE A 249 0.50 11.55 17.26
CA ILE A 249 -0.34 12.60 16.68
C ILE A 249 0.28 14.00 16.89
N GLN A 250 0.84 14.27 18.06
CA GLN A 250 1.54 15.53 18.33
C GLN A 250 2.77 15.72 17.44
N GLY A 251 3.46 14.62 17.10
CA GLY A 251 4.60 14.61 16.19
C GLY A 251 4.24 14.95 14.73
N LEU A 252 2.96 14.95 14.34
CA LEU A 252 2.54 15.32 12.98
C LEU A 252 2.71 16.81 12.69
N ARG A 253 2.44 17.70 13.66
CA ARG A 253 2.46 19.15 13.45
C ARG A 253 3.82 19.68 12.97
N PRO A 254 4.97 19.33 13.61
CA PRO A 254 6.28 19.77 13.13
C PRO A 254 6.59 19.35 11.69
N LEU A 255 6.13 18.17 11.26
CA LEU A 255 6.31 17.68 9.89
C LEU A 255 5.54 18.50 8.84
N LEU A 256 4.47 19.18 9.25
CA LEU A 256 3.60 19.97 8.39
C LEU A 256 3.92 21.47 8.42
N GLU A 257 4.72 21.94 9.39
CA GLU A 257 4.89 23.35 9.73
C GLU A 257 5.40 24.19 8.55
N ALA A 258 6.34 23.69 7.77
CA ALA A 258 6.83 24.38 6.58
C ALA A 258 5.71 24.67 5.57
N LYS A 259 4.86 23.66 5.28
CA LYS A 259 3.73 23.78 4.33
C LYS A 259 2.59 24.63 4.89
N LEU A 260 2.36 24.59 6.20
CA LEU A 260 1.39 25.43 6.88
C LEU A 260 1.75 26.92 6.75
N ASN A 261 3.02 27.24 6.97
CA ASN A 261 3.54 28.61 6.89
C ASN A 261 3.58 29.13 5.46
N GLU A 262 3.93 28.30 4.49
CA GLU A 262 4.02 28.69 3.07
C GLU A 262 2.70 29.25 2.52
N ASN A 263 1.56 28.66 2.88
CA ASN A 263 0.24 29.03 2.40
C ASN A 263 -0.64 29.69 3.47
N ASN A 264 -0.09 30.02 4.64
CA ASN A 264 -0.79 30.60 5.81
C ASN A 264 -2.02 29.76 6.22
N ILE A 265 -1.92 28.41 6.20
CA ILE A 265 -3.00 27.51 6.53
C ILE A 265 -3.08 27.29 8.04
N GLN A 266 -4.29 27.38 8.60
CA GLN A 266 -4.53 27.10 10.02
C GLN A 266 -4.76 25.60 10.23
N TYR A 267 -3.91 24.98 11.06
CA TYR A 267 -4.05 23.59 11.47
C TYR A 267 -4.75 23.50 12.83
N ILE A 268 -5.87 22.79 12.88
CA ILE A 268 -6.70 22.64 14.08
C ILE A 268 -6.80 21.15 14.42
N ALA A 269 -6.29 20.74 15.59
CA ALA A 269 -6.36 19.37 16.07
C ALA A 269 -7.35 19.25 17.24
N ASP A 270 -8.41 18.44 17.06
CA ASP A 270 -9.37 18.05 18.11
C ASP A 270 -9.14 16.58 18.47
N ILE A 271 -8.43 16.36 19.59
CA ILE A 271 -8.00 15.03 20.03
C ILE A 271 -8.70 14.70 21.35
N GLN A 272 -9.56 13.70 21.33
CA GLN A 272 -10.34 13.22 22.47
C GLN A 272 -10.05 11.72 22.71
N LEU A 273 -8.95 11.47 23.41
CA LEU A 273 -8.50 10.12 23.79
C LEU A 273 -8.66 9.93 25.30
N LYS A 274 -9.24 8.81 25.72
CA LYS A 274 -9.30 8.36 27.12
C LYS A 274 -8.00 7.64 27.50
N ASN A 275 -7.48 6.83 26.55
CA ASN A 275 -6.23 6.12 26.67
C ASN A 275 -5.18 6.72 25.73
N HIS A 276 -3.92 6.73 26.13
CA HIS A 276 -2.83 7.22 25.28
C HIS A 276 -2.02 6.08 24.67
N TRP A 277 -2.03 4.89 25.27
CA TRP A 277 -1.22 3.75 24.86
C TRP A 277 -2.09 2.66 24.26
N PHE A 278 -1.70 2.19 23.06
CA PHE A 278 -2.40 1.17 22.31
C PHE A 278 -1.42 0.18 21.69
N MET A 279 -1.90 -1.05 21.39
CA MET A 279 -1.24 -1.94 20.45
C MET A 279 -1.65 -1.52 19.04
N ALA A 280 -0.70 -1.05 18.24
CA ALA A 280 -0.96 -0.59 16.88
C ALA A 280 0.32 -0.61 16.03
N ASP A 281 0.16 -0.70 14.71
CA ASP A 281 1.23 -0.37 13.76
C ASP A 281 1.31 1.16 13.62
N SER A 282 2.11 1.78 14.49
CA SER A 282 2.27 3.23 14.55
C SER A 282 2.86 3.80 13.27
N LEU A 283 3.77 3.06 12.60
CA LEU A 283 4.39 3.47 11.35
C LEU A 283 3.34 3.59 10.23
N ARG A 284 2.51 2.58 10.08
CA ARG A 284 1.47 2.54 9.04
C ARG A 284 0.34 3.52 9.33
N LEU A 285 -0.08 3.66 10.58
CA LEU A 285 -1.07 4.65 10.97
C LEU A 285 -0.56 6.09 10.72
N ASN A 286 0.69 6.37 11.09
CA ASN A 286 1.35 7.63 10.80
C ASN A 286 1.43 7.91 9.30
N GLN A 287 1.80 6.90 8.48
CA GLN A 287 1.85 7.00 7.02
C GLN A 287 0.49 7.42 6.42
N VAL A 288 -0.61 6.82 6.89
CA VAL A 288 -1.98 7.20 6.46
C VAL A 288 -2.27 8.66 6.83
N LEU A 289 -2.01 9.06 8.08
CA LEU A 289 -2.31 10.42 8.55
C LEU A 289 -1.46 11.48 7.83
N VAL A 290 -0.16 11.25 7.65
CA VAL A 290 0.75 12.16 6.92
C VAL A 290 0.29 12.33 5.47
N ASN A 291 -0.12 11.24 4.80
CA ASN A 291 -0.62 11.31 3.44
C ASN A 291 -1.95 12.10 3.35
N LEU A 292 -2.92 11.82 4.23
CA LEU A 292 -4.20 12.54 4.24
C LEU A 292 -4.01 14.03 4.57
N LEU A 293 -3.20 14.36 5.57
CA LEU A 293 -2.87 15.74 5.93
C LEU A 293 -2.08 16.45 4.83
N GLY A 294 -1.11 15.77 4.22
CA GLY A 294 -0.35 16.28 3.08
C GLY A 294 -1.26 16.64 1.89
N ASN A 295 -2.25 15.79 1.60
CA ASN A 295 -3.25 16.07 0.57
C ASN A 295 -4.17 17.24 0.97
N ALA A 296 -4.64 17.30 2.21
CA ALA A 296 -5.43 18.41 2.72
C ALA A 296 -4.69 19.74 2.55
N LEU A 297 -3.41 19.82 2.95
CA LEU A 297 -2.59 21.03 2.77
C LEU A 297 -2.35 21.38 1.31
N LYS A 298 -2.12 20.37 0.46
CA LYS A 298 -1.85 20.56 -0.97
C LYS A 298 -3.05 21.17 -1.71
N TYR A 299 -4.26 20.79 -1.34
CA TYR A 299 -5.50 21.19 -2.01
C TYR A 299 -6.31 22.24 -1.25
N SER A 300 -5.88 22.64 -0.07
CA SER A 300 -6.43 23.79 0.67
C SER A 300 -6.17 25.10 -0.07
N ARG A 301 -7.00 26.08 0.22
CA ARG A 301 -6.82 27.46 -0.27
C ARG A 301 -5.80 28.21 0.59
N PRO A 302 -5.11 29.21 0.04
CA PRO A 302 -4.36 30.15 0.88
C PRO A 302 -5.29 30.74 1.96
N ASP A 303 -4.76 30.93 3.17
CA ASP A 303 -5.49 31.36 4.37
C ASP A 303 -6.64 30.42 4.78
N GLY A 304 -6.59 29.15 4.34
CA GLY A 304 -7.58 28.12 4.63
C GLY A 304 -7.33 27.37 5.94
N HIS A 305 -8.10 26.30 6.13
CA HIS A 305 -8.07 25.50 7.36
C HIS A 305 -7.94 24.03 7.06
N VAL A 306 -7.18 23.32 7.89
CA VAL A 306 -7.11 21.86 7.92
C VAL A 306 -7.39 21.38 9.34
N TRP A 307 -8.34 20.46 9.46
CA TRP A 307 -8.74 19.88 10.76
C TRP A 307 -8.29 18.41 10.83
N LEU A 308 -7.72 18.05 11.98
CA LEU A 308 -7.54 16.66 12.37
C LEU A 308 -8.42 16.38 13.59
N THR A 309 -9.38 15.47 13.45
CA THR A 309 -10.21 15.02 14.57
C THR A 309 -9.86 13.57 14.90
N VAL A 310 -9.56 13.30 16.17
CA VAL A 310 -9.33 11.94 16.68
C VAL A 310 -10.20 11.73 17.92
N ARG A 311 -11.08 10.72 17.88
CA ARG A 311 -12.01 10.42 18.97
C ARG A 311 -11.96 8.96 19.34
N GLU A 312 -11.90 8.68 20.63
CA GLU A 312 -12.00 7.34 21.18
C GLU A 312 -13.42 7.09 21.68
N THR A 313 -14.03 5.98 21.20
CA THR A 313 -15.31 5.46 21.71
C THR A 313 -15.05 4.11 22.36
N GLU A 314 -15.82 3.80 23.41
CA GLU A 314 -15.75 2.48 24.04
C GLU A 314 -16.40 1.43 23.15
N GLU A 315 -15.73 0.29 23.01
CA GLU A 315 -16.30 -0.91 22.37
C GLU A 315 -16.34 -2.10 23.33
N GLU A 316 -17.14 -3.08 22.99
CA GLU A 316 -17.23 -4.34 23.72
C GLU A 316 -15.92 -5.15 23.59
N LYS A 317 -15.55 -5.91 24.64
CA LYS A 317 -14.45 -6.89 24.67
C LYS A 317 -13.02 -6.36 24.78
N GLY A 318 -12.81 -5.17 25.35
CA GLY A 318 -11.45 -4.69 25.66
C GLY A 318 -10.72 -4.03 24.49
N PHE A 319 -11.43 -3.67 23.43
CA PHE A 319 -10.94 -2.84 22.34
C PHE A 319 -11.61 -1.47 22.38
N SER A 320 -10.86 -0.43 22.04
CA SER A 320 -11.37 0.92 21.80
C SER A 320 -11.50 1.15 20.29
N ASN A 321 -12.61 1.72 19.86
CA ASN A 321 -12.78 2.18 18.50
C ASN A 321 -12.31 3.62 18.39
N LEU A 322 -11.34 3.85 17.52
CA LEU A 322 -10.73 5.15 17.28
C LEU A 322 -11.19 5.70 15.95
N TYR A 323 -11.88 6.83 15.98
CA TYR A 323 -12.30 7.58 14.80
C TYR A 323 -11.26 8.61 14.43
N PHE A 324 -10.79 8.58 13.19
CA PHE A 324 -9.89 9.56 12.59
C PHE A 324 -10.59 10.30 11.47
N GLN A 325 -10.44 11.62 11.42
CA GLN A 325 -10.94 12.45 10.34
C GLN A 325 -9.94 13.54 10.01
N VAL A 326 -9.61 13.68 8.73
CA VAL A 326 -8.88 14.81 8.16
C VAL A 326 -9.82 15.57 7.24
N ARG A 327 -10.03 16.85 7.51
CA ARG A 327 -10.90 17.73 6.72
C ARG A 327 -10.15 18.96 6.25
N ASP A 328 -10.46 19.41 5.06
CA ASP A 328 -10.00 20.68 4.48
C ASP A 328 -11.18 21.53 3.98
N ASP A 329 -10.96 22.83 3.80
CA ASP A 329 -11.88 23.78 3.17
C ASP A 329 -11.43 24.15 1.75
N GLY A 330 -10.73 23.25 1.08
CA GLY A 330 -10.10 23.44 -0.21
C GLY A 330 -11.05 23.40 -1.42
N ILE A 331 -10.49 22.95 -2.55
CA ILE A 331 -11.20 22.92 -3.85
C ILE A 331 -12.31 21.88 -3.92
N GLY A 332 -12.28 20.84 -3.07
CA GLY A 332 -13.20 19.71 -3.11
C GLY A 332 -13.00 18.81 -4.35
N ILE A 333 -13.79 17.74 -4.43
CA ILE A 333 -13.67 16.67 -5.43
C ILE A 333 -15.04 16.46 -6.09
N ALA A 334 -15.08 16.51 -7.41
CA ALA A 334 -16.29 16.26 -8.20
C ALA A 334 -16.79 14.80 -8.01
N PRO A 335 -18.11 14.57 -7.93
CA PRO A 335 -18.69 13.24 -7.66
C PRO A 335 -18.16 12.13 -8.57
N GLU A 336 -17.96 12.44 -9.85
CA GLU A 336 -17.48 11.50 -10.87
C GLU A 336 -16.04 11.03 -10.59
N LYS A 337 -15.26 11.85 -9.86
CA LYS A 337 -13.86 11.58 -9.54
C LYS A 337 -13.65 10.94 -8.16
N GLN A 338 -14.64 10.97 -7.28
CA GLN A 338 -14.50 10.50 -5.89
C GLN A 338 -14.14 9.01 -5.76
N GLN A 339 -14.61 8.18 -6.69
CA GLN A 339 -14.22 6.78 -6.72
C GLN A 339 -12.85 6.57 -7.39
N LEU A 340 -12.49 7.43 -8.33
CA LEU A 340 -11.26 7.32 -9.11
C LEU A 340 -10.01 7.66 -8.29
N ILE A 341 -10.09 8.62 -7.37
CA ILE A 341 -8.94 9.06 -6.57
C ILE A 341 -8.33 7.97 -5.68
N PHE A 342 -9.05 6.88 -5.41
CA PHE A 342 -8.54 5.71 -4.69
C PHE A 342 -7.95 4.65 -5.61
N ARG A 343 -8.08 4.82 -6.94
CA ARG A 343 -7.41 3.94 -7.89
C ARG A 343 -5.94 4.34 -8.01
N GLN A 344 -5.12 3.35 -8.22
CA GLN A 344 -3.69 3.55 -8.41
C GLN A 344 -3.45 4.48 -9.61
N PHE A 345 -2.55 5.49 -9.41
CA PHE A 345 -2.09 6.41 -10.47
C PHE A 345 -3.16 7.35 -11.05
N GLU A 346 -4.34 7.41 -10.48
CA GLU A 346 -5.34 8.38 -10.90
C GLU A 346 -5.21 9.68 -10.11
N GLN A 347 -5.31 10.79 -10.83
CA GLN A 347 -5.31 12.15 -10.27
C GLN A 347 -6.58 12.87 -10.71
N ALA A 348 -7.16 13.65 -9.81
CA ALA A 348 -8.42 14.35 -10.08
C ALA A 348 -8.33 15.46 -11.14
N ASP A 349 -7.13 15.97 -11.46
CA ASP A 349 -6.93 17.08 -12.38
C ASP A 349 -6.04 16.73 -13.58
N ASN A 350 -6.64 16.87 -14.79
CA ASN A 350 -5.93 16.89 -16.08
C ASN A 350 -5.73 18.32 -16.62
N SER A 351 -5.96 19.37 -15.81
CA SER A 351 -5.87 20.77 -16.26
C SER A 351 -4.46 21.32 -16.09
N GLU A 352 -4.12 22.36 -16.88
CA GLU A 352 -2.81 23.05 -16.93
C GLU A 352 -2.29 23.60 -15.59
N ASN A 353 -3.06 23.52 -14.51
CA ASN A 353 -2.65 23.74 -13.12
C ASN A 353 -1.92 22.56 -12.48
N ALA A 354 -1.55 21.55 -13.25
CA ALA A 354 -0.81 20.33 -12.86
C ALA A 354 0.63 20.56 -12.28
N ARG A 355 0.93 21.75 -11.81
CA ARG A 355 2.18 22.03 -11.06
C ARG A 355 2.20 21.45 -9.63
N LYS A 356 1.08 20.89 -9.17
CA LYS A 356 1.02 20.21 -7.86
C LYS A 356 1.30 18.72 -8.05
N GLN A 357 2.57 18.37 -8.14
CA GLN A 357 3.09 17.00 -8.29
C GLN A 357 2.57 16.05 -7.20
N GLY A 358 2.28 14.81 -7.57
CA GLY A 358 1.95 13.72 -6.66
C GLY A 358 1.94 12.39 -7.40
N THR A 359 2.30 11.30 -6.73
CA THR A 359 2.46 9.95 -7.32
C THR A 359 1.13 9.31 -7.75
N GLY A 360 0.00 9.75 -7.18
CA GLY A 360 -1.29 9.10 -7.32
C GLY A 360 -1.37 7.73 -6.60
N LEU A 361 -0.35 7.39 -5.82
CA LEU A 361 -0.28 6.15 -5.05
C LEU A 361 -0.72 6.32 -3.59
N GLY A 362 -0.49 7.49 -3.00
CA GLY A 362 -0.66 7.70 -1.58
C GLY A 362 -2.06 7.34 -1.06
N LEU A 363 -3.15 7.79 -1.72
CA LEU A 363 -4.52 7.45 -1.30
C LEU A 363 -4.84 5.96 -1.49
N ALA A 364 -4.34 5.33 -2.55
CA ALA A 364 -4.52 3.90 -2.78
C ALA A 364 -3.81 3.07 -1.69
N ILE A 365 -2.56 3.43 -1.35
CA ILE A 365 -1.77 2.82 -0.27
C ILE A 365 -2.48 3.04 1.08
N SER A 366 -2.89 4.28 1.38
CA SER A 366 -3.59 4.60 2.64
C SER A 366 -4.87 3.79 2.81
N ARG A 367 -5.69 3.68 1.75
CA ARG A 367 -6.91 2.87 1.79
C ARG A 367 -6.60 1.40 2.02
N ARG A 368 -5.53 0.87 1.40
CA ARG A 368 -5.12 -0.52 1.59
C ARG A 368 -4.63 -0.79 3.00
N ILE A 369 -3.84 0.10 3.58
CA ILE A 369 -3.39 0.02 4.98
C ILE A 369 -4.61 0.00 5.92
N VAL A 370 -5.56 0.93 5.73
CA VAL A 370 -6.78 1.00 6.57
C VAL A 370 -7.63 -0.27 6.43
N ARG A 371 -7.69 -0.87 5.24
CA ARG A 371 -8.37 -2.16 5.02
C ARG A 371 -7.69 -3.32 5.73
N MET A 372 -6.36 -3.33 5.81
CA MET A 372 -5.63 -4.30 6.61
C MET A 372 -5.90 -4.13 8.12
N MET A 373 -6.39 -2.96 8.55
CA MET A 373 -6.87 -2.67 9.91
C MET A 373 -8.39 -2.93 10.07
N ASP A 374 -8.98 -3.75 9.20
CA ASP A 374 -10.42 -4.10 9.16
C ASP A 374 -11.36 -2.90 9.04
N SER A 375 -10.96 -1.86 8.29
CA SER A 375 -11.74 -0.64 8.07
C SER A 375 -11.67 -0.17 6.61
N ASP A 376 -12.33 0.95 6.28
CA ASP A 376 -12.18 1.61 4.98
C ASP A 376 -12.21 3.13 5.13
N ILE A 377 -11.58 3.84 4.20
CA ILE A 377 -11.57 5.30 4.18
C ILE A 377 -12.87 5.78 3.52
N LYS A 378 -13.65 6.56 4.26
CA LYS A 378 -14.84 7.25 3.77
C LYS A 378 -14.46 8.64 3.29
N LEU A 379 -15.07 9.07 2.19
CA LEU A 379 -14.89 10.40 1.61
C LEU A 379 -16.23 11.12 1.55
N GLU A 380 -16.25 12.34 2.06
CA GLU A 380 -17.31 13.32 1.87
C GLU A 380 -16.69 14.58 1.25
N SER A 381 -17.11 14.97 0.05
CA SER A 381 -16.52 16.10 -0.64
C SER A 381 -17.53 16.74 -1.59
N GLU A 382 -17.49 18.08 -1.67
CA GLU A 382 -18.22 18.87 -2.63
C GLU A 382 -17.28 19.88 -3.30
N PRO A 383 -17.36 20.08 -4.61
CA PRO A 383 -16.59 21.10 -5.32
C PRO A 383 -16.75 22.49 -4.68
N GLY A 384 -15.63 23.10 -4.34
CA GLY A 384 -15.58 24.43 -3.73
C GLY A 384 -15.85 24.50 -2.22
N LYS A 385 -16.18 23.36 -1.54
CA LYS A 385 -16.42 23.30 -0.10
C LYS A 385 -15.38 22.50 0.68
N GLY A 386 -14.44 21.88 -0.03
CA GLY A 386 -13.39 21.05 0.57
C GLY A 386 -13.72 19.57 0.61
N SER A 387 -12.89 18.82 1.32
CA SER A 387 -12.98 17.36 1.45
C SER A 387 -12.82 16.91 2.88
N SER A 388 -13.41 15.77 3.21
CA SER A 388 -13.32 15.11 4.52
C SER A 388 -13.06 13.63 4.30
N PHE A 389 -11.90 13.16 4.75
CA PHE A 389 -11.52 11.75 4.76
C PHE A 389 -11.61 11.22 6.17
N SER A 390 -12.33 10.12 6.39
CA SER A 390 -12.49 9.53 7.72
C SER A 390 -12.40 8.01 7.70
N PHE A 391 -11.93 7.42 8.81
CA PHE A 391 -11.87 5.97 9.01
C PHE A 391 -11.92 5.63 10.50
N ASN A 392 -12.28 4.38 10.81
CA ASN A 392 -12.27 3.86 12.16
C ASN A 392 -11.24 2.73 12.28
N VAL A 393 -10.57 2.64 13.43
CA VAL A 393 -9.65 1.53 13.73
C VAL A 393 -9.94 0.99 15.11
N LYS A 394 -9.98 -0.33 15.26
CA LYS A 394 -10.13 -0.99 16.55
C LYS A 394 -8.75 -1.32 17.11
N LEU A 395 -8.38 -0.68 18.21
CA LEU A 395 -7.10 -0.87 18.87
C LEU A 395 -7.27 -1.35 20.30
N GLN A 396 -6.36 -2.22 20.75
CA GLN A 396 -6.35 -2.67 22.12
C GLN A 396 -5.63 -1.64 23.01
N PRO A 397 -6.30 -1.02 24.00
CA PRO A 397 -5.65 -0.14 24.95
C PRO A 397 -4.73 -0.95 25.87
N VAL A 398 -3.56 -0.40 26.18
CA VAL A 398 -2.56 -1.03 27.06
C VAL A 398 -2.11 -0.04 28.14
N SER A 399 -1.73 -0.58 29.30
CA SER A 399 -1.18 0.24 30.38
C SER A 399 0.16 0.82 29.96
N GLY A 400 0.29 2.15 29.96
CA GLY A 400 1.53 2.86 29.69
C GLY A 400 2.21 3.30 30.97
N GLU A 401 3.53 3.24 31.04
CA GLU A 401 4.30 3.97 32.03
C GLU A 401 4.35 5.44 31.62
N LYS A 402 4.18 6.35 32.57
CA LYS A 402 4.36 7.80 32.37
C LYS A 402 5.83 8.05 32.08
N THR A 403 6.21 8.12 30.83
CA THR A 403 7.50 8.68 30.47
C THR A 403 7.36 10.19 30.53
N THR A 404 7.88 10.80 31.56
CA THR A 404 8.07 12.25 31.66
C THR A 404 9.14 12.66 30.65
N VAL A 405 8.70 13.12 29.49
CA VAL A 405 9.60 13.79 28.55
C VAL A 405 9.79 15.24 29.01
N THR A 406 10.82 15.45 29.80
CA THR A 406 11.44 16.75 29.97
C THR A 406 12.68 16.77 29.10
N SER A 407 12.65 17.43 27.97
CA SER A 407 13.87 17.74 27.25
C SER A 407 13.80 19.16 26.68
N GLN A 408 14.56 20.04 27.31
CA GLN A 408 15.17 21.16 26.60
C GLN A 408 16.22 20.61 25.63
N PRO A 409 16.48 21.23 24.47
CA PRO A 409 17.54 20.81 23.58
C PRO A 409 18.90 21.16 24.21
N GLU A 410 19.49 20.22 24.94
CA GLU A 410 20.91 20.22 25.24
C GLU A 410 21.68 19.79 24.00
N GLU A 411 22.80 20.47 23.71
CA GLU A 411 23.71 20.14 22.61
C GLU A 411 24.28 18.73 22.86
N ILE A 412 23.72 17.72 22.19
CA ILE A 412 24.08 16.31 22.42
C ILE A 412 25.47 16.07 21.84
N SER A 413 26.42 15.66 22.67
CA SER A 413 27.78 15.31 22.24
C SER A 413 28.34 14.22 23.11
N PHE A 414 29.19 13.37 22.51
CA PHE A 414 29.80 12.19 23.14
C PHE A 414 31.34 12.23 23.02
N PRO A 415 32.00 13.22 23.63
CA PRO A 415 33.45 13.37 23.49
C PRO A 415 34.20 12.17 24.07
N GLY A 416 35.15 11.65 23.30
CA GLY A 416 35.99 10.53 23.68
C GLY A 416 35.39 9.13 23.42
N LYS A 417 34.13 9.05 23.02
CA LYS A 417 33.51 7.80 22.56
C LYS A 417 34.02 7.40 21.18
N ARG A 418 34.14 6.10 20.94
CA ARG A 418 34.69 5.53 19.71
C ARG A 418 33.75 4.50 19.12
N ILE A 419 33.40 4.68 17.85
CA ILE A 419 32.51 3.79 17.11
C ILE A 419 33.26 3.17 15.93
N LEU A 420 33.16 1.84 15.78
CA LEU A 420 33.56 1.15 14.57
C LEU A 420 32.40 1.17 13.58
N VAL A 421 32.61 1.80 12.43
CA VAL A 421 31.64 1.85 11.32
C VAL A 421 32.06 0.84 10.27
N VAL A 422 31.14 -0.07 9.93
CA VAL A 422 31.39 -1.16 8.98
C VAL A 422 30.40 -1.00 7.82
N GLU A 423 30.93 -0.64 6.65
CA GLU A 423 30.16 -0.28 5.46
C GLU A 423 31.02 -0.48 4.21
N ASP A 424 30.49 -1.13 3.18
CA ASP A 424 31.25 -1.39 1.94
C ASP A 424 31.14 -0.27 0.91
N ASN A 425 30.14 0.60 1.04
CA ASN A 425 29.94 1.75 0.17
C ASN A 425 30.65 2.98 0.73
N GLU A 426 31.63 3.51 -0.02
CA GLU A 426 32.48 4.64 0.36
C GLU A 426 31.66 5.90 0.69
N LEU A 427 30.62 6.20 -0.09
CA LEU A 427 29.76 7.36 0.14
C LEU A 427 28.95 7.22 1.45
N ASN A 428 28.36 6.05 1.70
CA ASN A 428 27.64 5.80 2.93
C ASN A 428 28.56 5.87 4.15
N MET A 429 29.77 5.33 4.04
CA MET A 429 30.82 5.41 5.06
C MET A 429 31.13 6.86 5.40
N GLU A 430 31.39 7.71 4.39
CA GLU A 430 31.68 9.12 4.58
C GLU A 430 30.53 9.86 5.28
N ILE A 431 29.28 9.62 4.84
CA ILE A 431 28.08 10.24 5.42
C ILE A 431 27.97 9.88 6.90
N ILE A 432 28.06 8.59 7.25
CA ILE A 432 27.91 8.14 8.64
C ILE A 432 29.03 8.69 9.53
N CYS A 433 30.27 8.63 9.06
CA CYS A 433 31.40 9.18 9.81
C CYS A 433 31.25 10.69 10.04
N THR A 434 30.87 11.46 9.03
CA THR A 434 30.63 12.90 9.14
C THR A 434 29.53 13.23 10.17
N ILE A 435 28.44 12.45 10.16
CA ILE A 435 27.35 12.61 11.14
C ILE A 435 27.89 12.36 12.56
N LEU A 436 28.63 11.26 12.77
CA LEU A 436 29.16 10.91 14.09
C LEU A 436 30.20 11.91 14.60
N GLU A 437 31.03 12.45 13.71
CA GLU A 437 31.98 13.51 14.03
C GLU A 437 31.28 14.78 14.52
N GLY A 438 30.11 15.11 13.96
CA GLY A 438 29.25 16.20 14.45
C GLY A 438 28.85 16.04 15.93
N TYR A 439 28.72 14.80 16.41
CA TYR A 439 28.48 14.47 17.82
C TYR A 439 29.78 14.33 18.64
N LYS A 440 30.94 14.68 18.10
CA LYS A 440 32.30 14.57 18.72
C LYS A 440 32.68 13.12 19.03
N ILE A 441 32.20 12.16 18.25
CA ILE A 441 32.53 10.74 18.34
C ILE A 441 33.73 10.45 17.43
N LEU A 442 34.67 9.65 17.91
CA LEU A 442 35.78 9.15 17.12
C LEU A 442 35.32 7.95 16.30
N THR A 443 35.56 7.95 15.02
CA THR A 443 35.16 6.86 14.11
C THR A 443 36.38 6.09 13.60
N GLU A 444 36.26 4.77 13.54
CA GLU A 444 37.15 3.91 12.75
C GLU A 444 36.32 3.14 11.73
N GLN A 445 36.93 2.86 10.59
CA GLN A 445 36.24 2.34 9.42
C GLN A 445 36.67 0.92 9.10
N ALA A 446 35.74 0.07 8.70
CA ALA A 446 35.98 -1.24 8.13
C ALA A 446 35.10 -1.42 6.88
N VAL A 447 35.67 -1.90 5.77
CA VAL A 447 34.96 -1.99 4.50
C VAL A 447 34.19 -3.31 4.30
N ASN A 448 34.30 -4.25 5.22
CA ASN A 448 33.56 -5.51 5.25
C ASN A 448 33.61 -6.17 6.63
N GLY A 449 32.86 -7.26 6.79
CA GLY A 449 32.79 -8.00 8.05
C GLY A 449 34.13 -8.61 8.49
N LYS A 450 34.97 -9.06 7.56
CA LYS A 450 36.30 -9.62 7.90
C LYS A 450 37.22 -8.57 8.53
N GLU A 451 37.21 -7.37 7.97
CA GLU A 451 38.01 -6.28 8.51
C GLU A 451 37.52 -5.85 9.89
N ALA A 452 36.19 -5.82 10.10
CA ALA A 452 35.60 -5.54 11.40
C ALA A 452 36.06 -6.57 12.46
N VAL A 453 36.00 -7.85 12.15
CA VAL A 453 36.48 -8.94 13.02
C VAL A 453 37.98 -8.77 13.32
N TYR A 454 38.79 -8.50 12.27
CA TYR A 454 40.24 -8.29 12.44
C TYR A 454 40.56 -7.09 13.33
N GLN A 455 39.83 -5.96 13.16
CA GLN A 455 40.02 -4.78 14.00
C GLN A 455 39.64 -5.07 15.46
N MET A 456 38.56 -5.81 15.70
CA MET A 456 38.18 -6.23 17.03
C MET A 456 39.24 -7.14 17.67
N GLU A 457 39.87 -8.04 16.93
CA GLU A 457 40.96 -8.90 17.44
C GLU A 457 42.22 -8.09 17.79
N LYS A 458 42.56 -7.10 16.97
CA LYS A 458 43.82 -6.34 17.08
C LYS A 458 43.79 -5.27 18.17
N THR A 459 42.62 -4.72 18.47
CA THR A 459 42.44 -3.62 19.42
C THR A 459 42.40 -4.13 20.86
N ALA A 460 42.74 -3.28 21.82
CA ALA A 460 42.62 -3.58 23.23
C ALA A 460 41.15 -3.76 23.64
N PRO A 461 40.85 -4.59 24.66
CA PRO A 461 39.49 -4.69 25.20
C PRO A 461 38.92 -3.33 25.62
N GLY A 462 37.68 -3.05 25.24
CA GLY A 462 37.01 -1.78 25.53
C GLY A 462 37.46 -0.60 24.68
N TYR A 463 38.16 -0.85 23.57
CA TYR A 463 38.60 0.22 22.64
C TYR A 463 37.44 0.87 21.89
N TYR A 464 36.44 0.12 21.51
CA TYR A 464 35.19 0.62 20.90
C TYR A 464 34.03 0.62 21.90
N ASP A 465 33.20 1.65 21.85
CA ASP A 465 32.00 1.78 22.67
C ASP A 465 30.76 1.20 21.96
N MET A 466 30.79 1.14 20.61
CA MET A 466 29.69 0.65 19.78
C MET A 466 30.20 0.25 18.38
N ILE A 467 29.46 -0.62 17.71
CA ILE A 467 29.67 -0.97 16.30
C ILE A 467 28.39 -0.67 15.51
N LEU A 468 28.53 0.08 14.42
CA LEU A 468 27.50 0.23 13.39
C LEU A 468 27.87 -0.68 12.22
N MET A 469 27.02 -1.67 11.90
CA MET A 469 27.35 -2.77 11.01
C MET A 469 26.35 -2.86 9.86
N ASP A 470 26.79 -2.64 8.63
CA ASP A 470 25.96 -3.00 7.48
C ASP A 470 25.73 -4.52 7.42
N ILE A 471 24.52 -4.93 7.05
CA ILE A 471 24.18 -6.34 6.89
C ILE A 471 24.72 -6.89 5.57
N MET A 472 24.57 -6.15 4.49
CA MET A 472 24.83 -6.63 3.13
C MET A 472 26.21 -6.15 2.64
N MET A 473 27.23 -6.93 2.89
CA MET A 473 28.61 -6.63 2.48
C MET A 473 29.26 -7.82 1.79
N PRO A 474 30.25 -7.56 0.90
CA PRO A 474 31.03 -8.63 0.26
C PRO A 474 31.96 -9.33 1.25
N GLU A 475 32.42 -10.51 0.91
CA GLU A 475 33.37 -11.39 1.62
C GLU A 475 32.84 -11.98 2.93
N MET A 476 32.31 -11.18 3.85
CA MET A 476 31.68 -11.57 5.10
C MET A 476 30.55 -10.58 5.37
N ASP A 477 29.32 -11.08 5.46
CA ASP A 477 28.16 -10.26 5.77
C ASP A 477 28.15 -9.81 7.25
N GLY A 478 27.34 -8.78 7.56
CA GLY A 478 27.28 -8.23 8.92
C GLY A 478 26.74 -9.21 9.96
N LEU A 479 25.87 -10.16 9.58
CA LEU A 479 25.35 -11.18 10.49
C LEU A 479 26.43 -12.20 10.85
N GLU A 480 27.24 -12.59 9.88
CA GLU A 480 28.39 -13.46 10.09
C GLU A 480 29.46 -12.78 10.95
N ALA A 481 29.75 -11.50 10.65
CA ALA A 481 30.70 -10.69 11.42
C ALA A 481 30.25 -10.54 12.89
N ALA A 482 28.98 -10.24 13.14
CA ALA A 482 28.45 -10.15 14.50
C ALA A 482 28.59 -11.47 15.26
N ARG A 483 28.28 -12.62 14.64
CA ARG A 483 28.46 -13.94 15.24
C ARG A 483 29.94 -14.21 15.56
N ALA A 484 30.84 -13.88 14.63
CA ALA A 484 32.28 -14.04 14.83
C ALA A 484 32.79 -13.19 15.99
N ILE A 485 32.39 -11.92 16.07
CA ILE A 485 32.73 -11.02 17.18
C ILE A 485 32.21 -11.58 18.51
N ARG A 486 30.95 -12.04 18.56
CA ARG A 486 30.35 -12.62 19.79
C ARG A 486 31.01 -13.92 20.23
N ALA A 487 31.61 -14.67 19.30
CA ALA A 487 32.32 -15.93 19.58
C ALA A 487 33.75 -15.74 20.11
N MET A 488 34.29 -14.51 20.07
CA MET A 488 35.65 -14.25 20.60
C MET A 488 35.70 -14.48 22.12
N GLU A 489 36.86 -15.00 22.63
CA GLU A 489 37.11 -15.24 24.06
C GLU A 489 37.43 -13.95 24.83
N ARG A 490 36.72 -12.84 24.51
CA ARG A 490 36.89 -11.52 25.13
C ARG A 490 35.55 -11.06 25.70
N GLU A 491 35.54 -10.57 26.93
CA GLU A 491 34.30 -10.12 27.59
C GLU A 491 33.65 -8.92 26.88
N ASP A 492 34.44 -7.96 26.41
CA ASP A 492 33.94 -6.81 25.68
C ASP A 492 33.29 -7.20 24.35
N CYS A 493 33.78 -8.22 23.65
CA CYS A 493 33.17 -8.72 22.43
C CYS A 493 31.77 -9.35 22.65
N LYS A 494 31.52 -9.88 23.87
CA LYS A 494 30.21 -10.42 24.25
C LYS A 494 29.17 -9.31 24.52
N THR A 495 29.62 -8.15 24.98
CA THR A 495 28.75 -7.09 25.51
C THR A 495 28.69 -5.84 24.67
N ILE A 496 29.66 -5.55 23.78
CA ILE A 496 29.70 -4.37 22.94
C ILE A 496 28.39 -4.21 22.15
N PRO A 497 27.75 -3.04 22.17
CA PRO A 497 26.55 -2.77 21.37
C PRO A 497 26.86 -2.86 19.86
N ILE A 498 26.19 -3.76 19.15
CA ILE A 498 26.25 -3.89 17.69
C ILE A 498 24.89 -3.54 17.13
N TYR A 499 24.81 -2.51 16.31
CA TYR A 499 23.58 -2.10 15.64
C TYR A 499 23.68 -2.34 14.15
N ALA A 500 22.73 -3.11 13.63
CA ALA A 500 22.62 -3.36 12.19
C ALA A 500 22.23 -2.09 11.44
N MET A 501 22.75 -1.93 10.24
CA MET A 501 22.30 -0.96 9.26
C MET A 501 21.80 -1.70 8.01
N SER A 502 20.59 -1.46 7.52
CA SER A 502 20.12 -2.08 6.28
C SER A 502 19.14 -1.21 5.50
N ALA A 503 19.06 -1.44 4.19
CA ALA A 503 18.08 -0.78 3.32
C ALA A 503 16.62 -1.13 3.66
N ASN A 504 16.39 -2.24 4.38
CA ASN A 504 15.09 -2.76 4.72
C ASN A 504 15.03 -3.07 6.22
N ALA A 505 14.19 -2.33 6.95
CA ALA A 505 13.89 -2.62 8.36
C ALA A 505 12.71 -3.60 8.48
N PHE A 506 12.79 -4.77 7.78
CA PHE A 506 11.73 -5.79 7.89
C PHE A 506 11.91 -6.60 9.16
N ASP A 507 10.78 -7.06 9.72
CA ASP A 507 10.74 -7.94 10.87
C ASP A 507 11.66 -9.16 10.76
N GLU A 508 11.76 -9.74 9.57
CA GLU A 508 12.64 -10.89 9.33
C GLU A 508 14.11 -10.48 9.43
N ASP A 509 14.49 -9.31 8.91
CA ASP A 509 15.86 -8.81 8.98
C ASP A 509 16.22 -8.37 10.40
N VAL A 510 15.30 -7.72 11.11
CA VAL A 510 15.45 -7.38 12.53
C VAL A 510 15.60 -8.65 13.38
N LYS A 511 14.74 -9.66 13.19
CA LYS A 511 14.84 -10.94 13.91
C LYS A 511 16.15 -11.67 13.63
N ARG A 512 16.60 -11.67 12.38
CA ARG A 512 17.88 -12.27 11.97
C ARG A 512 19.07 -11.55 12.59
N SER A 513 19.05 -10.22 12.63
CA SER A 513 20.08 -9.40 13.27
C SER A 513 20.17 -9.69 14.78
N LEU A 514 19.04 -9.69 15.48
CA LEU A 514 18.97 -10.03 16.91
C LEU A 514 19.42 -11.47 17.18
N ALA A 515 19.01 -12.44 16.36
CA ALA A 515 19.46 -13.83 16.47
C ALA A 515 20.96 -14.01 16.21
N SER A 516 21.60 -13.09 15.50
CA SER A 516 23.05 -13.07 15.26
C SER A 516 23.84 -12.38 16.39
N GLY A 517 23.16 -11.94 17.47
CA GLY A 517 23.77 -11.30 18.63
C GLY A 517 23.93 -9.78 18.51
N MET A 518 23.23 -9.13 17.56
CA MET A 518 23.15 -7.67 17.48
C MET A 518 22.14 -7.14 18.50
N ASN A 519 22.27 -5.84 18.88
CA ASN A 519 21.49 -5.21 19.93
C ASN A 519 20.32 -4.36 19.39
N GLY A 520 20.33 -4.05 18.09
CA GLY A 520 19.30 -3.25 17.46
C GLY A 520 19.53 -3.06 15.97
N HIS A 521 18.67 -2.25 15.36
CA HIS A 521 18.61 -2.06 13.92
C HIS A 521 18.38 -0.59 13.57
N LEU A 522 19.06 -0.10 12.54
CA LEU A 522 18.88 1.23 11.95
C LEU A 522 18.58 1.05 10.45
N SER A 523 17.56 1.74 9.96
CA SER A 523 17.25 1.75 8.52
C SER A 523 18.21 2.66 7.75
N LYS A 524 18.57 2.28 6.53
CA LYS A 524 19.23 3.16 5.55
C LYS A 524 18.19 3.80 4.62
N PRO A 525 18.26 5.10 4.30
CA PRO A 525 19.26 6.05 4.81
C PRO A 525 19.09 6.29 6.32
N VAL A 526 20.20 6.49 7.01
CA VAL A 526 20.21 6.65 8.47
C VAL A 526 19.45 7.91 8.86
N ASN A 527 18.34 7.75 9.59
CA ASN A 527 17.58 8.87 10.12
C ASN A 527 18.33 9.47 11.34
N LEU A 528 18.65 10.76 11.25
CA LEU A 528 19.42 11.47 12.29
C LEU A 528 18.77 11.38 13.68
N GLN A 529 17.44 11.55 13.77
CA GLN A 529 16.73 11.51 15.04
C GLN A 529 16.74 10.11 15.69
N VAL A 530 16.65 9.06 14.87
CA VAL A 530 16.70 7.66 15.33
C VAL A 530 18.12 7.32 15.78
N LEU A 531 19.13 7.73 15.00
CA LEU A 531 20.54 7.57 15.38
C LEU A 531 20.85 8.28 16.69
N GLU A 532 20.44 9.54 16.83
CA GLU A 532 20.63 10.35 18.03
C GLU A 532 20.04 9.69 19.28
N LYS A 533 18.77 9.25 19.22
CA LYS A 533 18.14 8.49 20.30
C LYS A 533 18.90 7.20 20.64
N THR A 534 19.41 6.53 19.62
CA THR A 534 20.18 5.29 19.79
C THR A 534 21.53 5.58 20.48
N LEU A 535 22.23 6.64 20.06
CA LEU A 535 23.48 7.08 20.68
C LEU A 535 23.26 7.49 22.13
N GLN A 536 22.21 8.24 22.45
CA GLN A 536 21.84 8.61 23.83
C GLN A 536 21.58 7.37 24.70
N LYS A 537 20.85 6.38 24.17
CA LYS A 537 20.54 5.14 24.90
C LYS A 537 21.78 4.30 25.18
N VAL A 538 22.75 4.31 24.27
CA VAL A 538 23.91 3.39 24.29
C VAL A 538 25.13 4.04 24.91
N LEU A 539 25.39 5.33 24.65
CA LEU A 539 26.61 6.02 25.04
C LEU A 539 26.39 7.06 26.17
N GLY A 540 25.13 7.48 26.39
CA GLY A 540 24.72 8.39 27.47
C GLY A 540 24.37 7.60 28.70
#